data_8dd1b4354504a5a486e56433b6081eca
#
_entry.id   8dd1b4354504a5a486e56433b6081eca
#
_cell.length_a   1.000
_cell.length_b   1.000
_cell.length_c   1.000
_cell.angle_alpha   90.00
_cell.angle_beta   90.00
_cell.angle_gamma   90.00
#
_symmetry.space_group_name_H-M   'P 1'
#
loop_
_entity.id
_entity.type
_entity.pdbx_description
1 polymer ?
#
loop_
_entity_poly.entity_id
_entity_poly.type
_entity_poly.pdbx_seq_one_letter_code
_entity_poly.pdbx_strand_id
1 'polypeptide(L)'
;IVWKNAPGCNSWSVKQYMGSVLATLARKHGFDLSGMTLGVVGVGNVGSKVAEIASLLGMKVLLNDPPRARREGPDGFVSLDEIVDRSDIITLHVPLTREGCDATWHLFDEARIASLHSGQILMNSSRGPVVDNAALKEALKRRALKGAVLDVWEHEPDIDRELMGLLDIATPHIAGYSADGKANGTTASVRTVAEYLGLPLKDW
;
A
#
# COMPACT_ATOMS: atom_id res chain seq x y z
N ILE A 1 3.36 27.04 16.44
CA ILE A 1 2.15 26.34 15.95
C ILE A 1 2.30 24.88 16.38
N VAL A 2 1.29 24.37 17.08
CA VAL A 2 1.20 22.94 17.42
C VAL A 2 0.47 22.23 16.28
N TRP A 3 1.13 21.23 15.68
CA TRP A 3 0.55 20.44 14.61
C TRP A 3 0.35 18.99 15.07
N LYS A 4 -0.79 18.43 14.78
CA LYS A 4 -1.14 17.03 15.12
C LYS A 4 -1.83 16.35 13.94
N ASN A 5 -1.74 15.04 13.87
CA ASN A 5 -2.42 14.22 12.88
C ASN A 5 -3.06 12.99 13.55
N ALA A 6 -3.83 12.22 12.81
CA ALA A 6 -4.49 11.00 13.26
C ALA A 6 -3.91 9.75 12.55
N PRO A 7 -2.64 9.36 12.85
CA PRO A 7 -1.99 8.26 12.14
C PRO A 7 -2.74 6.95 12.36
N GLY A 8 -2.98 6.22 11.27
CA GLY A 8 -3.62 4.91 11.31
C GLY A 8 -5.14 4.92 11.50
N CYS A 9 -5.81 6.08 11.53
CA CYS A 9 -7.26 6.17 11.73
C CYS A 9 -8.07 5.34 10.72
N ASN A 10 -7.59 5.20 9.49
CA ASN A 10 -8.22 4.44 8.40
C ASN A 10 -7.53 3.10 8.08
N SER A 11 -6.56 2.67 8.87
CA SER A 11 -5.75 1.48 8.56
C SER A 11 -6.57 0.18 8.52
N TRP A 12 -7.65 0.09 9.29
CA TRP A 12 -8.59 -1.04 9.26
C TRP A 12 -9.37 -1.11 7.95
N SER A 13 -9.75 0.04 7.39
CA SER A 13 -10.43 0.12 6.09
C SER A 13 -9.52 -0.41 4.98
N VAL A 14 -8.26 0.02 4.98
CA VAL A 14 -7.30 -0.46 4.00
C VAL A 14 -7.03 -1.96 4.17
N LYS A 15 -6.95 -2.48 5.40
CA LYS A 15 -6.86 -3.93 5.66
C LYS A 15 -8.00 -4.69 4.99
N GLN A 16 -9.25 -4.25 5.18
CA GLN A 16 -10.43 -4.88 4.59
C GLN A 16 -10.43 -4.79 3.06
N TYR A 17 -10.09 -3.62 2.53
CA TYR A 17 -9.94 -3.42 1.09
C TYR A 17 -8.91 -4.39 0.51
N MET A 18 -7.72 -4.47 1.09
CA MET A 18 -6.66 -5.37 0.62
C MET A 18 -7.03 -6.85 0.71
N GLY A 19 -7.72 -7.27 1.78
CA GLY A 19 -8.24 -8.63 1.89
C GLY A 19 -9.23 -8.96 0.77
N SER A 20 -10.12 -8.02 0.44
CA SER A 20 -11.09 -8.16 -0.67
C SER A 20 -10.39 -8.18 -2.02
N VAL A 21 -9.36 -7.36 -2.21
CA VAL A 21 -8.53 -7.33 -3.42
C VAL A 21 -7.83 -8.67 -3.61
N LEU A 22 -7.15 -9.20 -2.60
CA LEU A 22 -6.45 -10.49 -2.66
C LEU A 22 -7.41 -11.64 -3.02
N ALA A 23 -8.59 -11.71 -2.38
CA ALA A 23 -9.59 -12.71 -2.70
C ALA A 23 -10.13 -12.58 -4.14
N THR A 24 -10.30 -11.34 -4.61
CA THR A 24 -10.75 -11.07 -5.99
C THR A 24 -9.70 -11.48 -7.02
N LEU A 25 -8.44 -11.18 -6.78
CA LEU A 25 -7.32 -11.59 -7.64
C LEU A 25 -7.18 -13.11 -7.68
N ALA A 26 -7.27 -13.78 -6.52
CA ALA A 26 -7.23 -15.24 -6.43
C ALA A 26 -8.32 -15.88 -7.30
N ARG A 27 -9.56 -15.37 -7.21
CA ARG A 27 -10.68 -15.84 -8.05
C ARG A 27 -10.47 -15.52 -9.53
N LYS A 28 -10.00 -14.31 -9.86
CA LYS A 28 -9.83 -13.87 -11.26
C LYS A 28 -8.74 -14.66 -11.98
N HIS A 29 -7.64 -14.93 -11.31
CA HIS A 29 -6.47 -15.59 -11.89
C HIS A 29 -6.40 -17.09 -11.59
N GLY A 30 -7.30 -17.63 -10.77
CA GLY A 30 -7.38 -19.06 -10.46
C GLY A 30 -6.22 -19.59 -9.61
N PHE A 31 -5.66 -18.78 -8.70
CA PHE A 31 -4.60 -19.22 -7.80
C PHE A 31 -5.08 -19.35 -6.34
N ASP A 32 -4.37 -20.18 -5.55
CA ASP A 32 -4.57 -20.31 -4.11
C ASP A 32 -3.60 -19.37 -3.38
N LEU A 33 -4.12 -18.52 -2.51
CA LEU A 33 -3.32 -17.58 -1.71
C LEU A 33 -2.37 -18.28 -0.75
N SER A 34 -2.73 -19.49 -0.25
CA SER A 34 -1.94 -20.21 0.75
C SER A 34 -0.56 -20.63 0.28
N GLY A 35 -0.32 -20.66 -1.02
CA GLY A 35 0.99 -20.98 -1.61
C GLY A 35 1.83 -19.77 -2.00
N MET A 36 1.24 -18.58 -1.98
CA MET A 36 1.84 -17.36 -2.53
C MET A 36 2.60 -16.53 -1.50
N THR A 37 3.54 -15.75 -1.99
CA THR A 37 4.33 -14.81 -1.19
C THR A 37 3.85 -13.38 -1.46
N LEU A 38 3.46 -12.65 -0.40
CA LEU A 38 3.16 -11.23 -0.44
C LEU A 38 4.38 -10.43 0.03
N GLY A 39 4.91 -9.57 -0.81
CA GLY A 39 5.87 -8.54 -0.45
C GLY A 39 5.17 -7.27 0.01
N VAL A 40 5.39 -6.86 1.24
CA VAL A 40 4.82 -5.62 1.82
C VAL A 40 5.91 -4.56 1.91
N VAL A 41 5.77 -3.50 1.14
CA VAL A 41 6.70 -2.35 1.13
C VAL A 41 6.07 -1.22 1.94
N GLY A 42 6.71 -0.85 3.06
CA GLY A 42 6.18 0.04 4.08
C GLY A 42 5.33 -0.71 5.11
N VAL A 43 5.88 -0.92 6.31
CA VAL A 43 5.27 -1.72 7.39
C VAL A 43 4.82 -0.82 8.55
N GLY A 44 4.16 0.30 8.20
CA GLY A 44 3.54 1.22 9.13
C GLY A 44 2.16 0.74 9.61
N ASN A 45 1.29 1.69 10.00
CA ASN A 45 -0.07 1.39 10.48
C ASN A 45 -0.92 0.57 9.50
N VAL A 46 -0.73 0.78 8.21
CA VAL A 46 -1.45 0.06 7.15
C VAL A 46 -0.73 -1.25 6.82
N GLY A 47 0.54 -1.18 6.42
CA GLY A 47 1.28 -2.35 5.94
C GLY A 47 1.35 -3.48 6.97
N SER A 48 1.45 -3.18 8.28
CA SER A 48 1.39 -4.22 9.33
C SER A 48 0.05 -4.96 9.36
N LYS A 49 -1.07 -4.25 9.15
CA LYS A 49 -2.40 -4.87 9.08
C LYS A 49 -2.63 -5.65 7.78
N VAL A 50 -2.01 -5.20 6.69
CA VAL A 50 -2.03 -5.95 5.43
C VAL A 50 -1.20 -7.23 5.54
N ALA A 51 -0.03 -7.17 6.17
CA ALA A 51 0.76 -8.35 6.48
C ALA A 51 -0.01 -9.35 7.35
N GLU A 52 -0.73 -8.86 8.36
CA GLU A 52 -1.57 -9.68 9.24
C GLU A 52 -2.68 -10.41 8.45
N ILE A 53 -3.46 -9.69 7.61
CA ILE A 53 -4.54 -10.33 6.85
C ILE A 53 -3.99 -11.33 5.83
N ALA A 54 -2.86 -11.05 5.18
CA ALA A 54 -2.22 -11.97 4.25
C ALA A 54 -1.76 -13.26 4.95
N SER A 55 -1.17 -13.15 6.15
CA SER A 55 -0.80 -14.31 6.97
C SER A 55 -2.02 -15.16 7.37
N LEU A 56 -3.15 -14.51 7.71
CA LEU A 56 -4.40 -15.21 8.02
C LEU A 56 -5.00 -15.90 6.78
N LEU A 57 -4.72 -15.39 5.58
CA LEU A 57 -5.07 -16.05 4.31
C LEU A 57 -4.08 -17.15 3.89
N GLY A 58 -3.10 -17.48 4.74
CA GLY A 58 -2.13 -18.55 4.50
C GLY A 58 -0.95 -18.15 3.61
N MET A 59 -0.80 -16.88 3.27
CA MET A 59 0.32 -16.40 2.44
C MET A 59 1.63 -16.35 3.24
N LYS A 60 2.75 -16.56 2.56
CA LYS A 60 4.06 -16.13 3.07
C LYS A 60 4.17 -14.62 2.96
N VAL A 61 4.74 -13.97 3.96
CA VAL A 61 4.87 -12.50 3.97
C VAL A 61 6.33 -12.10 4.08
N LEU A 62 6.78 -11.26 3.17
CA LEU A 62 8.07 -10.58 3.21
C LEU A 62 7.84 -9.11 3.54
N LEU A 63 8.63 -8.55 4.44
CA LEU A 63 8.47 -7.18 4.93
C LEU A 63 9.67 -6.32 4.52
N ASN A 64 9.40 -5.16 3.94
CA ASN A 64 10.42 -4.16 3.63
C ASN A 64 10.01 -2.82 4.24
N ASP A 65 10.83 -2.31 5.15
CA ASP A 65 10.69 -0.97 5.74
C ASP A 65 12.07 -0.50 6.23
N PRO A 66 12.89 0.10 5.36
CA PRO A 66 14.25 0.51 5.73
C PRO A 66 14.32 1.45 6.95
N PRO A 67 13.42 2.45 7.11
CA PRO A 67 13.39 3.27 8.32
C PRO A 67 13.14 2.46 9.60
N ARG A 68 12.25 1.47 9.56
CA ARG A 68 12.00 0.60 10.71
C ARG A 68 13.16 -0.34 10.97
N ALA A 69 13.72 -0.95 9.92
CA ALA A 69 14.88 -1.83 10.06
C ALA A 69 16.08 -1.13 10.72
N ARG A 70 16.31 0.15 10.39
CA ARG A 70 17.36 0.95 11.06
C ARG A 70 17.05 1.27 12.51
N ARG A 71 15.79 1.43 12.88
CA ARG A 71 15.36 1.79 14.25
C ARG A 71 15.20 0.58 15.15
N GLU A 72 14.67 -0.52 14.63
CA GLU A 72 14.21 -1.69 15.38
C GLU A 72 15.14 -2.89 15.24
N GLY A 73 16.12 -2.83 14.31
CA GLY A 73 16.97 -3.92 13.90
C GLY A 73 16.53 -4.52 12.56
N PRO A 74 17.45 -5.15 11.81
CA PRO A 74 17.17 -5.70 10.48
C PRO A 74 16.33 -6.99 10.52
N ASP A 75 16.20 -7.63 11.67
CA ASP A 75 15.53 -8.92 11.80
C ASP A 75 14.05 -8.82 11.39
N GLY A 76 13.63 -9.69 10.47
CA GLY A 76 12.28 -9.71 9.93
C GLY A 76 12.03 -8.76 8.74
N PHE A 77 13.04 -7.96 8.35
CA PHE A 77 12.96 -7.13 7.15
C PHE A 77 13.90 -7.65 6.05
N VAL A 78 13.47 -7.52 4.82
CA VAL A 78 14.27 -7.85 3.64
C VAL A 78 14.51 -6.60 2.79
N SER A 79 15.48 -6.65 1.88
CA SER A 79 15.72 -5.57 0.92
C SER A 79 14.57 -5.44 -0.07
N LEU A 80 14.46 -4.28 -0.73
CA LEU A 80 13.45 -4.09 -1.77
C LEU A 80 13.71 -5.00 -2.99
N ASP A 81 14.99 -5.29 -3.28
CA ASP A 81 15.35 -6.21 -4.36
C ASP A 81 14.92 -7.65 -4.02
N GLU A 82 15.02 -8.08 -2.76
CA GLU A 82 14.47 -9.36 -2.32
C GLU A 82 12.93 -9.40 -2.40
N ILE A 83 12.24 -8.29 -2.13
CA ILE A 83 10.78 -8.18 -2.36
C ILE A 83 10.47 -8.43 -3.83
N VAL A 84 11.20 -7.77 -4.74
CA VAL A 84 11.02 -7.91 -6.18
C VAL A 84 11.29 -9.35 -6.65
N ASP A 85 12.36 -9.96 -6.15
CA ASP A 85 12.79 -11.31 -6.58
C ASP A 85 11.89 -12.43 -6.06
N ARG A 86 11.36 -12.31 -4.84
CA ARG A 86 10.76 -13.43 -4.09
C ARG A 86 9.26 -13.34 -3.89
N SER A 87 8.61 -12.25 -4.31
CA SER A 87 7.18 -12.06 -4.11
C SER A 87 6.38 -12.42 -5.36
N ASP A 88 5.24 -13.08 -5.19
CA ASP A 88 4.24 -13.26 -6.24
C ASP A 88 3.35 -12.02 -6.38
N ILE A 89 3.09 -11.37 -5.26
CA ILE A 89 2.29 -10.14 -5.18
C ILE A 89 3.08 -9.12 -4.36
N ILE A 90 3.19 -7.90 -4.86
CA ILE A 90 3.87 -6.78 -4.17
C ILE A 90 2.85 -5.70 -3.86
N THR A 91 2.81 -5.23 -2.61
CA THR A 91 1.89 -4.18 -2.18
C THR A 91 2.61 -3.03 -1.48
N LEU A 92 2.23 -1.79 -1.85
CA LEU A 92 2.92 -0.57 -1.44
C LEU A 92 2.08 0.20 -0.42
N HIS A 93 2.68 0.49 0.75
CA HIS A 93 2.07 1.20 1.88
C HIS A 93 3.02 2.25 2.48
N VAL A 94 3.75 2.94 1.63
CA VAL A 94 4.74 3.97 2.00
C VAL A 94 4.14 5.38 1.92
N PRO A 95 4.63 6.35 2.70
CA PRO A 95 4.34 7.75 2.45
C PRO A 95 4.99 8.20 1.13
N LEU A 96 4.53 9.29 0.53
CA LEU A 96 5.20 9.90 -0.60
C LEU A 96 6.26 10.88 -0.09
N THR A 97 7.52 10.56 -0.35
CA THR A 97 8.67 11.41 -0.08
C THR A 97 9.51 11.57 -1.34
N ARG A 98 10.00 12.79 -1.60
CA ARG A 98 10.75 13.09 -2.83
C ARG A 98 12.25 13.12 -2.63
N GLU A 99 12.70 13.24 -1.40
CA GLU A 99 14.11 13.48 -1.05
C GLU A 99 14.56 12.59 0.11
N GLY A 100 15.86 12.44 0.25
CA GLY A 100 16.49 11.64 1.28
C GLY A 100 16.71 10.17 0.88
N CYS A 101 17.38 9.43 1.76
CA CYS A 101 17.72 8.02 1.50
C CYS A 101 16.50 7.08 1.45
N ASP A 102 15.36 7.54 1.94
CA ASP A 102 14.09 6.81 1.92
C ASP A 102 13.06 7.47 0.99
N ALA A 103 13.53 8.13 -0.07
CA ALA A 103 12.64 8.68 -1.08
C ALA A 103 11.77 7.57 -1.71
N THR A 104 10.49 7.88 -1.87
CA THR A 104 9.50 6.90 -2.38
C THR A 104 8.81 7.37 -3.66
N TRP A 105 9.13 8.59 -4.13
CA TRP A 105 8.68 9.06 -5.43
C TRP A 105 9.29 8.18 -6.52
N HIS A 106 8.46 7.58 -7.36
CA HIS A 106 8.84 6.58 -8.35
C HIS A 106 9.73 5.47 -7.74
N LEU A 107 9.38 5.02 -6.53
CA LEU A 107 10.06 3.88 -5.91
C LEU A 107 9.99 2.65 -6.81
N PHE A 108 8.88 2.49 -7.55
CA PHE A 108 8.73 1.60 -8.69
C PHE A 108 8.79 2.43 -9.98
N ASP A 109 10.01 2.78 -10.37
CA ASP A 109 10.35 3.43 -11.62
C ASP A 109 10.38 2.44 -12.80
N GLU A 110 10.69 2.93 -14.01
CA GLU A 110 10.79 2.09 -15.21
C GLU A 110 11.76 0.91 -15.03
N ALA A 111 12.93 1.15 -14.43
CA ALA A 111 13.95 0.11 -14.25
C ALA A 111 13.46 -0.99 -13.29
N ARG A 112 12.83 -0.61 -12.18
CA ARG A 112 12.30 -1.57 -11.21
C ARG A 112 11.08 -2.31 -11.74
N ILE A 113 10.18 -1.63 -12.45
CA ILE A 113 9.05 -2.28 -13.13
C ILE A 113 9.56 -3.27 -14.19
N ALA A 114 10.63 -2.94 -14.92
CA ALA A 114 11.23 -3.84 -15.88
C ALA A 114 11.92 -5.07 -15.25
N SER A 115 12.29 -5.00 -13.97
CA SER A 115 12.84 -6.14 -13.22
C SER A 115 11.78 -7.11 -12.69
N LEU A 116 10.50 -6.74 -12.74
CA LEU A 116 9.40 -7.62 -12.38
C LEU A 116 9.20 -8.70 -13.45
N HIS A 117 8.69 -9.87 -13.05
CA HIS A 117 8.45 -10.96 -14.00
C HIS A 117 6.95 -11.16 -14.30
N SER A 118 6.64 -11.86 -15.38
CA SER A 118 5.27 -12.03 -15.91
C SER A 118 4.30 -12.79 -15.00
N GLY A 119 4.78 -13.37 -13.90
CA GLY A 119 3.96 -14.00 -12.87
C GLY A 119 3.49 -13.06 -11.75
N GLN A 120 4.10 -11.86 -11.64
CA GLN A 120 3.90 -10.95 -10.52
C GLN A 120 2.73 -10.00 -10.70
N ILE A 121 2.12 -9.61 -9.58
CA ILE A 121 1.08 -8.60 -9.50
C ILE A 121 1.58 -7.44 -8.62
N LEU A 122 1.48 -6.21 -9.12
CA LEU A 122 1.84 -5.00 -8.38
C LEU A 122 0.58 -4.27 -7.89
N MET A 123 0.55 -3.92 -6.59
CA MET A 123 -0.59 -3.24 -5.98
C MET A 123 -0.15 -1.94 -5.30
N ASN A 124 -0.85 -0.83 -5.57
CA ASN A 124 -0.61 0.46 -4.90
C ASN A 124 -1.91 1.04 -4.34
N SER A 125 -1.98 1.13 -3.01
CA SER A 125 -3.02 1.82 -2.26
C SER A 125 -2.44 2.87 -1.30
N SER A 126 -1.24 3.37 -1.61
CA SER A 126 -0.54 4.37 -0.79
C SER A 126 -0.64 5.79 -1.37
N ARG A 127 0.17 6.11 -2.38
CA ARG A 127 0.14 7.37 -3.14
C ARG A 127 0.49 7.07 -4.60
N GLY A 128 -0.19 7.71 -5.53
CA GLY A 128 -0.02 7.47 -6.98
C GLY A 128 1.44 7.55 -7.43
N PRO A 129 2.16 8.67 -7.16
CA PRO A 129 3.54 8.84 -7.61
C PRO A 129 4.59 7.93 -6.94
N VAL A 130 4.21 6.93 -6.16
CA VAL A 130 5.11 5.86 -5.71
C VAL A 130 5.44 4.89 -6.85
N VAL A 131 4.54 4.78 -7.81
CA VAL A 131 4.70 3.99 -9.04
C VAL A 131 4.69 4.94 -10.24
N ASP A 132 5.66 4.80 -11.13
CA ASP A 132 5.62 5.44 -12.44
C ASP A 132 4.48 4.83 -13.26
N ASN A 133 3.38 5.57 -13.39
CA ASN A 133 2.17 5.07 -14.05
C ASN A 133 2.38 4.89 -15.56
N ALA A 134 3.26 5.67 -16.20
CA ALA A 134 3.57 5.51 -17.61
C ALA A 134 4.36 4.23 -17.84
N ALA A 135 5.38 3.96 -17.03
CA ALA A 135 6.16 2.72 -17.09
C ALA A 135 5.29 1.49 -16.80
N LEU A 136 4.41 1.56 -15.78
CA LEU A 136 3.48 0.48 -15.47
C LEU A 136 2.54 0.18 -16.64
N LYS A 137 2.00 1.22 -17.28
CA LYS A 137 1.14 1.07 -18.47
C LYS A 137 1.85 0.31 -19.59
N GLU A 138 3.07 0.70 -19.92
CA GLU A 138 3.83 0.03 -20.98
C GLU A 138 4.21 -1.41 -20.62
N ALA A 139 4.49 -1.69 -19.34
CA ALA A 139 4.75 -3.05 -18.88
C ALA A 139 3.50 -3.95 -18.98
N LEU A 140 2.32 -3.42 -18.63
CA LEU A 140 1.05 -4.16 -18.75
C LEU A 140 0.68 -4.42 -20.22
N LYS A 141 0.87 -3.43 -21.13
CA LYS A 141 0.66 -3.61 -22.57
C LYS A 141 1.52 -4.75 -23.14
N ARG A 142 2.77 -4.84 -22.70
CA ARG A 142 3.70 -5.90 -23.10
C ARG A 142 3.50 -7.23 -22.37
N ARG A 143 2.57 -7.29 -21.43
CA ARG A 143 2.33 -8.45 -20.55
C ARG A 143 3.59 -8.85 -19.76
N ALA A 144 4.41 -7.87 -19.40
CA ALA A 144 5.59 -8.07 -18.56
C ALA A 144 5.24 -8.41 -17.12
N LEU A 145 4.02 -8.06 -16.68
CA LEU A 145 3.42 -8.41 -15.41
C LEU A 145 2.17 -9.27 -15.61
N LYS A 146 1.81 -10.07 -14.61
CA LYS A 146 0.52 -10.79 -14.58
C LYS A 146 -0.66 -9.84 -14.47
N GLY A 147 -0.51 -8.77 -13.67
CA GLY A 147 -1.53 -7.76 -13.49
C GLY A 147 -1.12 -6.66 -12.52
N ALA A 148 -2.03 -5.71 -12.31
CA ALA A 148 -1.83 -4.66 -11.34
C ALA A 148 -3.15 -4.17 -10.74
N VAL A 149 -3.06 -3.57 -9.53
CA VAL A 149 -4.17 -2.95 -8.81
C VAL A 149 -3.77 -1.55 -8.37
N LEU A 150 -4.53 -0.55 -8.76
CA LEU A 150 -4.33 0.82 -8.30
C LEU A 150 -5.60 1.36 -7.64
N ASP A 151 -5.46 1.82 -6.40
CA ASP A 151 -6.45 2.67 -5.72
C ASP A 151 -6.07 4.14 -5.80
N VAL A 152 -4.80 4.42 -6.08
CA VAL A 152 -4.19 5.76 -6.12
C VAL A 152 -3.45 5.94 -7.44
N TRP A 153 -3.42 7.20 -7.93
CA TRP A 153 -2.99 7.48 -9.29
C TRP A 153 -2.05 8.69 -9.34
N GLU A 154 -1.19 8.73 -10.33
CA GLU A 154 -0.56 10.00 -10.69
C GLU A 154 -1.61 10.93 -11.31
N HIS A 155 -1.43 12.23 -11.07
CA HIS A 155 -2.28 13.29 -11.61
C HIS A 155 -3.77 13.24 -11.22
N GLU A 156 -4.12 12.65 -10.06
CA GLU A 156 -5.49 12.73 -9.56
C GLU A 156 -6.01 14.18 -9.55
N PRO A 157 -7.22 14.47 -10.06
CA PRO A 157 -8.23 13.54 -10.56
C PRO A 157 -8.13 13.18 -12.05
N ASP A 158 -7.17 13.75 -12.80
CA ASP A 158 -6.99 13.55 -14.24
C ASP A 158 -6.14 12.32 -14.53
N ILE A 159 -6.69 11.15 -14.22
CA ILE A 159 -5.99 9.87 -14.31
C ILE A 159 -5.84 9.37 -15.75
N ASP A 160 -4.84 8.53 -15.99
CA ASP A 160 -4.66 7.82 -17.27
C ASP A 160 -5.72 6.73 -17.45
N ARG A 161 -6.71 7.00 -18.30
CA ARG A 161 -7.83 6.07 -18.58
C ARG A 161 -7.39 4.83 -19.34
N GLU A 162 -6.34 4.91 -20.13
CA GLU A 162 -5.79 3.75 -20.84
C GLU A 162 -5.16 2.79 -19.80
N LEU A 163 -4.34 3.29 -18.89
CA LEU A 163 -3.82 2.50 -17.77
C LEU A 163 -4.96 1.89 -16.96
N MET A 164 -5.99 2.66 -16.62
CA MET A 164 -7.16 2.16 -15.88
C MET A 164 -7.78 0.93 -16.54
N GLY A 165 -7.88 0.92 -17.88
CA GLY A 165 -8.43 -0.21 -18.65
C GLY A 165 -7.54 -1.47 -18.68
N LEU A 166 -6.27 -1.37 -18.30
CA LEU A 166 -5.32 -2.48 -18.28
C LEU A 166 -5.23 -3.18 -16.91
N LEU A 167 -5.78 -2.55 -15.86
CA LEU A 167 -5.66 -3.05 -14.49
C LEU A 167 -6.62 -4.21 -14.19
N ASP A 168 -6.24 -5.04 -13.23
CA ASP A 168 -7.14 -6.04 -12.66
C ASP A 168 -8.26 -5.40 -11.84
N ILE A 169 -7.90 -4.40 -11.04
CA ILE A 169 -8.80 -3.61 -10.20
C ILE A 169 -8.30 -2.17 -10.22
N ALA A 170 -9.23 -1.25 -10.48
CA ALA A 170 -9.02 0.19 -10.47
C ALA A 170 -10.07 0.82 -9.57
N THR A 171 -9.66 1.57 -8.54
CA THR A 171 -10.59 2.25 -7.63
C THR A 171 -10.20 3.72 -7.45
N PRO A 172 -11.15 4.61 -7.13
CA PRO A 172 -10.94 6.06 -7.12
C PRO A 172 -10.50 6.56 -5.74
N HIS A 173 -9.36 6.07 -5.23
CA HIS A 173 -8.73 6.46 -3.96
C HIS A 173 -9.67 6.26 -2.76
N ILE A 174 -10.24 5.06 -2.64
CA ILE A 174 -11.26 4.72 -1.65
C ILE A 174 -10.82 3.69 -0.61
N ALA A 175 -9.64 3.07 -0.73
CA ALA A 175 -9.19 2.00 0.16
C ALA A 175 -9.24 2.37 1.64
N GLY A 176 -8.95 3.64 1.95
CA GLY A 176 -9.02 4.19 3.31
C GLY A 176 -10.34 4.93 3.64
N TYR A 177 -11.32 4.93 2.75
CA TYR A 177 -12.54 5.70 2.91
C TYR A 177 -13.65 4.87 3.55
N SER A 178 -13.86 5.06 4.86
CA SER A 178 -14.91 4.37 5.63
C SER A 178 -15.51 5.26 6.71
N ALA A 179 -16.69 4.87 7.21
CA ALA A 179 -17.34 5.53 8.34
C ALA A 179 -16.42 5.50 9.58
N ASP A 180 -15.86 4.32 9.90
CA ASP A 180 -14.98 4.13 11.05
C ASP A 180 -13.70 4.96 10.93
N GLY A 181 -13.07 5.00 9.76
CA GLY A 181 -11.87 5.80 9.50
C GLY A 181 -12.13 7.30 9.72
N LYS A 182 -13.29 7.80 9.28
CA LYS A 182 -13.71 9.19 9.51
C LYS A 182 -13.98 9.45 10.99
N ALA A 183 -14.73 8.58 11.65
CA ALA A 183 -15.03 8.70 13.08
C ALA A 183 -13.73 8.71 13.89
N ASN A 184 -12.80 7.78 13.64
CA ASN A 184 -11.51 7.72 14.31
C ASN A 184 -10.68 8.99 14.10
N GLY A 185 -10.65 9.52 12.87
CA GLY A 185 -9.95 10.78 12.56
C GLY A 185 -10.55 11.97 13.28
N THR A 186 -11.88 12.08 13.32
CA THR A 186 -12.60 13.12 14.05
C THR A 186 -12.34 13.01 15.55
N THR A 187 -12.47 11.83 16.13
CA THR A 187 -12.20 11.57 17.55
C THR A 187 -10.77 11.97 17.92
N ALA A 188 -9.78 11.58 17.14
CA ALA A 188 -8.38 11.95 17.38
C ALA A 188 -8.18 13.48 17.35
N SER A 189 -8.83 14.17 16.41
CA SER A 189 -8.76 15.64 16.28
C SER A 189 -9.39 16.33 17.48
N VAL A 190 -10.60 15.93 17.89
CA VAL A 190 -11.31 16.50 19.03
C VAL A 190 -10.54 16.28 20.33
N ARG A 191 -10.04 15.07 20.57
CA ARG A 191 -9.20 14.76 21.75
C ARG A 191 -7.94 15.63 21.78
N THR A 192 -7.27 15.81 20.65
CA THR A 192 -6.09 16.68 20.56
C THR A 192 -6.40 18.13 20.94
N VAL A 193 -7.51 18.68 20.45
CA VAL A 193 -7.94 20.05 20.80
C VAL A 193 -8.30 20.15 22.27
N ALA A 194 -9.02 19.18 22.81
CA ALA A 194 -9.38 19.14 24.22
C ALA A 194 -8.14 19.08 25.14
N GLU A 195 -7.18 18.22 24.81
CA GLU A 195 -5.90 18.13 25.53
C GLU A 195 -5.14 19.46 25.50
N TYR A 196 -5.04 20.08 24.33
CA TYR A 196 -4.34 21.37 24.16
C TYR A 196 -4.99 22.51 24.96
N LEU A 197 -6.32 22.52 25.07
CA LEU A 197 -7.08 23.54 25.80
C LEU A 197 -7.37 23.18 27.27
N GLY A 198 -6.91 22.03 27.75
CA GLY A 198 -7.18 21.55 29.09
C GLY A 198 -8.66 21.25 29.38
N LEU A 199 -9.44 20.89 28.34
CA LEU A 199 -10.86 20.59 28.46
C LEU A 199 -11.07 19.15 28.96
N PRO A 200 -12.01 18.92 29.91
CA PRO A 200 -12.25 17.61 30.50
C PRO A 200 -13.17 16.75 29.61
N LEU A 201 -12.68 16.40 28.41
CA LEU A 201 -13.34 15.42 27.55
C LEU A 201 -12.86 14.00 27.91
N LYS A 202 -13.64 13.29 28.74
CA LYS A 202 -13.26 11.95 29.19
C LYS A 202 -13.82 10.83 28.31
N ASP A 203 -15.02 11.01 27.77
CA ASP A 203 -15.76 9.97 27.03
C ASP A 203 -16.39 10.54 25.76
N TRP A 204 -15.68 10.48 24.64
CA TRP A 204 -16.19 10.93 23.34
C TRP A 204 -15.71 10.00 22.22
#